data_79589ff7233978a26fd57a7adbb752f0
#
_entry.id   79589ff7233978a26fd57a7adbb752f0
#
_cell.length_a   1.000
_cell.length_b   1.000
_cell.length_c   1.000
_cell.angle_alpha   90.00
_cell.angle_beta   90.00
_cell.angle_gamma   90.00
#
_symmetry.space_group_name_H-M   'P 1'
#
loop_
_entity.id
_entity.type
_entity.pdbx_description
1 polymer ?
#
loop_
_entity_poly.entity_id
_entity_poly.type
_entity_poly.pdbx_seq_one_letter_code
_entity_poly.pdbx_strand_id
1 'polypeptide(L)'
;MSEGIPMWYSLTVSDFLLNGLLNLFLYLLITVANAGALVTTIQDKVSTKSSSGDSGHIFLKMDAGMTDVLRPSLYGAIHPITILPGSGKSEDIGTDVESVVVVGHCCESGDLMTPKPGEPEALEERVLRTAEIGDVAVMDGSGAYCAGMSTKNYNSFPEAPEVLVTAEGNVHLIRKR
;
A
#
# COMPACT_ATOMS: atom_id res chain seq x y z
N MET A 1 23.61 -12.19 -38.61
CA MET A 1 23.53 -11.68 -37.25
C MET A 1 22.32 -12.31 -36.64
N SER A 2 22.52 -13.40 -35.90
CA SER A 2 21.46 -14.11 -35.17
C SER A 2 21.39 -13.50 -33.77
N GLU A 3 20.41 -12.71 -33.51
CA GLU A 3 20.10 -12.27 -32.15
C GLU A 3 19.71 -13.49 -31.35
N GLY A 4 20.52 -13.84 -30.36
CA GLY A 4 20.29 -14.97 -29.48
C GLY A 4 19.03 -14.76 -28.65
N ILE A 5 18.11 -15.68 -28.73
CA ILE A 5 16.97 -15.79 -27.84
C ILE A 5 17.53 -15.92 -26.40
N PRO A 6 17.08 -15.12 -25.44
CA PRO A 6 17.60 -15.18 -24.07
C PRO A 6 17.42 -16.58 -23.49
N MET A 7 18.41 -17.05 -22.74
CA MET A 7 18.63 -18.41 -22.22
C MET A 7 17.56 -18.96 -21.24
N TRP A 8 16.44 -18.26 -21.05
CA TRP A 8 15.34 -18.67 -20.15
C TRP A 8 14.16 -19.34 -20.86
N TYR A 9 14.33 -19.76 -22.13
CA TYR A 9 13.30 -20.47 -22.92
C TYR A 9 13.52 -21.99 -23.08
N SER A 10 14.35 -22.63 -22.27
CA SER A 10 14.42 -24.10 -22.23
C SER A 10 13.45 -24.65 -21.19
N LEU A 11 12.19 -24.83 -21.54
CA LEU A 11 11.14 -25.28 -20.63
C LEU A 11 10.84 -26.76 -20.78
N THR A 12 10.88 -27.51 -19.68
CA THR A 12 10.29 -28.84 -19.56
C THR A 12 8.77 -28.73 -19.32
N VAL A 13 8.01 -29.84 -19.40
CA VAL A 13 6.56 -29.81 -19.13
C VAL A 13 6.26 -29.34 -17.70
N SER A 14 7.12 -29.67 -16.73
CA SER A 14 7.01 -29.15 -15.35
C SER A 14 7.27 -27.66 -15.28
N ASP A 15 8.23 -27.16 -16.05
CA ASP A 15 8.53 -25.74 -16.16
C ASP A 15 7.38 -24.97 -16.84
N PHE A 16 6.72 -25.61 -17.82
CA PHE A 16 5.54 -25.01 -18.48
C PHE A 16 4.37 -24.83 -17.52
N LEU A 17 4.09 -25.81 -16.66
CA LEU A 17 3.03 -25.69 -15.66
C LEU A 17 3.38 -24.65 -14.58
N LEU A 18 4.62 -24.68 -14.08
CA LEU A 18 5.06 -23.72 -13.07
C LEU A 18 5.13 -22.29 -13.64
N ASN A 19 5.67 -22.13 -14.85
CA ASN A 19 5.72 -20.84 -15.51
C ASN A 19 4.33 -20.38 -16.00
N GLY A 20 3.45 -21.29 -16.35
CA GLY A 20 2.05 -20.97 -16.66
C GLY A 20 1.33 -20.40 -15.47
N LEU A 21 1.49 -21.00 -14.28
CA LEU A 21 0.94 -20.49 -13.03
C LEU A 21 1.60 -19.16 -12.62
N LEU A 22 2.92 -19.07 -12.74
CA LEU A 22 3.66 -17.83 -12.43
C LEU A 22 3.27 -16.69 -13.39
N ASN A 23 3.12 -16.98 -14.67
CA ASN A 23 2.67 -16.00 -15.66
C ASN A 23 1.23 -15.58 -15.43
N LEU A 24 0.34 -16.52 -15.08
CA LEU A 24 -1.04 -16.19 -14.70
C LEU A 24 -1.09 -15.33 -13.44
N PHE A 25 -0.28 -15.64 -12.43
CA PHE A 25 -0.14 -14.85 -11.20
C PHE A 25 0.37 -13.44 -11.50
N LEU A 26 1.43 -13.33 -12.31
CA LEU A 26 1.99 -12.05 -12.73
C LEU A 26 1.00 -11.25 -13.58
N TYR A 27 0.26 -11.92 -14.48
CA TYR A 27 -0.79 -11.30 -15.27
C TYR A 27 -1.92 -10.75 -14.41
N LEU A 28 -2.38 -11.50 -13.40
CA LEU A 28 -3.37 -11.04 -12.44
C LEU A 28 -2.86 -9.85 -11.63
N LEU A 29 -1.60 -9.87 -11.19
CA LEU A 29 -0.99 -8.72 -10.51
C LEU A 29 -0.99 -7.47 -11.41
N ILE A 30 -0.55 -7.62 -12.66
CA ILE A 30 -0.46 -6.49 -13.61
C ILE A 30 -1.85 -5.96 -13.98
N THR A 31 -2.84 -6.83 -14.15
CA THR A 31 -4.16 -6.42 -14.66
C THR A 31 -5.11 -5.93 -13.59
N VAL A 32 -5.03 -6.46 -12.35
CA VAL A 32 -6.02 -6.16 -11.30
C VAL A 32 -5.44 -5.32 -10.16
N ALA A 33 -4.12 -5.26 -9.97
CA ALA A 33 -3.54 -4.46 -8.89
C ALA A 33 -3.96 -2.99 -9.00
N ASN A 34 -3.87 -2.41 -10.19
CA ASN A 34 -4.23 -1.02 -10.46
C ASN A 34 -5.75 -0.78 -10.50
N ALA A 35 -6.56 -1.83 -10.40
CA ALA A 35 -8.02 -1.70 -10.37
C ALA A 35 -8.57 -1.37 -8.97
N GLY A 36 -7.71 -1.36 -7.94
CA GLY A 36 -8.13 -1.07 -6.58
C GLY A 36 -7.14 -0.21 -5.82
N ALA A 37 -7.68 0.61 -4.95
CA ALA A 37 -6.93 1.44 -4.01
C ALA A 37 -7.50 1.30 -2.60
N LEU A 38 -6.63 1.38 -1.59
CA LEU A 38 -7.05 1.59 -0.21
C LEU A 38 -7.14 3.10 0.03
N VAL A 39 -8.30 3.56 0.50
CA VAL A 39 -8.53 4.95 0.91
C VAL A 39 -8.67 4.97 2.41
N THR A 40 -7.86 5.77 3.08
CA THR A 40 -7.73 5.79 4.54
C THR A 40 -7.48 7.22 5.03
N THR A 41 -7.62 7.46 6.31
CA THR A 41 -7.45 8.79 6.91
C THR A 41 -6.20 8.82 7.78
N ILE A 42 -5.46 9.91 7.75
CA ILE A 42 -4.35 10.16 8.68
C ILE A 42 -4.93 10.47 10.07
N GLN A 43 -4.66 9.60 11.03
CA GLN A 43 -5.17 9.69 12.40
C GLN A 43 -4.20 10.39 13.34
N ASP A 44 -2.91 10.26 13.08
CA ASP A 44 -1.89 10.84 13.93
C ASP A 44 -0.61 11.15 13.16
N LYS A 45 0.18 12.10 13.65
CA LYS A 45 1.48 12.48 13.13
C LYS A 45 2.44 12.69 14.29
N VAL A 46 3.43 11.81 14.41
CA VAL A 46 4.38 11.81 15.52
C VAL A 46 5.80 11.96 15.00
N SER A 47 6.57 12.83 15.60
CA SER A 47 8.01 12.96 15.33
C SER A 47 8.82 12.36 16.47
N THR A 48 9.75 11.49 16.14
CA THR A 48 10.77 10.97 17.07
C THR A 48 12.11 11.70 16.89
N LYS A 49 12.16 12.72 16.02
CA LYS A 49 13.36 13.55 15.84
C LYS A 49 13.72 14.26 17.14
N SER A 50 14.99 14.16 17.53
CA SER A 50 15.48 14.90 18.70
C SER A 50 15.49 16.41 18.43
N SER A 51 15.54 17.21 19.50
CA SER A 51 15.68 18.68 19.36
C SER A 51 16.98 19.11 18.67
N SER A 52 17.98 18.22 18.59
CA SER A 52 19.21 18.42 17.80
C SER A 52 19.05 18.11 16.32
N GLY A 53 17.92 17.49 15.91
CA GLY A 53 17.56 17.26 14.51
C GLY A 53 18.24 16.10 13.81
N ASP A 54 19.15 15.40 14.47
CA ASP A 54 20.09 14.47 13.82
C ASP A 54 19.62 13.00 13.76
N SER A 55 18.55 12.63 14.44
CA SER A 55 18.05 11.24 14.45
C SER A 55 16.54 11.18 14.65
N GLY A 56 15.91 10.12 14.12
CA GLY A 56 14.49 9.88 14.24
C GLY A 56 13.71 10.14 12.95
N HIS A 57 12.44 9.79 12.97
CA HIS A 57 11.54 9.84 11.82
C HIS A 57 10.27 10.63 12.16
N ILE A 58 9.58 11.07 11.13
CA ILE A 58 8.19 11.50 11.22
C ILE A 58 7.32 10.32 10.83
N PHE A 59 6.42 9.91 11.71
CA PHE A 59 5.47 8.84 11.47
C PHE A 59 4.08 9.40 11.16
N LEU A 60 3.48 8.94 10.07
CA LEU A 60 2.06 9.16 9.77
C LEU A 60 1.31 7.86 10.08
N LYS A 61 0.35 7.90 10.98
CA LYS A 61 -0.50 6.77 11.34
C LYS A 61 -1.82 6.86 10.59
N MET A 62 -2.18 5.79 9.88
CA MET A 62 -3.47 5.65 9.19
C MET A 62 -4.50 4.93 10.06
N ASP A 63 -5.79 5.05 9.71
CA ASP A 63 -6.89 4.23 10.27
C ASP A 63 -7.09 2.89 9.54
N ALA A 64 -6.12 2.49 8.77
CA ALA A 64 -6.00 1.20 8.10
C ALA A 64 -4.59 0.63 8.33
N GLY A 65 -4.35 -0.60 7.92
CA GLY A 65 -3.05 -1.23 8.11
C GLY A 65 -2.98 -2.63 7.49
N MET A 66 -2.18 -3.50 8.09
CA MET A 66 -2.02 -4.89 7.66
C MET A 66 -3.34 -5.69 7.68
N THR A 67 -4.36 -5.21 8.38
CA THR A 67 -5.72 -5.74 8.36
C THR A 67 -6.45 -5.48 7.05
N ASP A 68 -5.94 -4.59 6.20
CA ASP A 68 -6.54 -4.19 4.94
C ASP A 68 -5.60 -4.48 3.76
N VAL A 69 -4.32 -4.14 3.89
CA VAL A 69 -3.25 -4.40 2.91
C VAL A 69 -2.05 -5.03 3.60
N LEU A 70 -1.92 -6.35 3.54
CA LEU A 70 -0.87 -7.11 4.23
C LEU A 70 0.48 -7.10 3.49
N ARG A 71 0.49 -6.85 2.20
CA ARG A 71 1.68 -7.04 1.34
C ARG A 71 2.92 -6.26 1.76
N PRO A 72 2.85 -4.98 2.21
CA PRO A 72 4.01 -4.29 2.76
C PRO A 72 4.60 -5.02 3.96
N SER A 73 3.76 -5.40 4.92
CA SER A 73 4.16 -6.08 6.16
C SER A 73 4.70 -7.49 5.94
N LEU A 74 4.23 -8.19 4.90
CA LEU A 74 4.61 -9.59 4.65
C LEU A 74 5.81 -9.72 3.72
N TYR A 75 5.89 -8.87 2.71
CA TYR A 75 6.86 -9.01 1.61
C TYR A 75 7.77 -7.80 1.44
N GLY A 76 7.59 -6.74 2.20
CA GLY A 76 8.24 -5.47 1.90
C GLY A 76 7.78 -4.91 0.55
N ALA A 77 6.51 -5.17 0.16
CA ALA A 77 5.98 -4.69 -1.10
C ALA A 77 5.77 -3.18 -1.07
N ILE A 78 6.12 -2.54 -2.19
CA ILE A 78 5.93 -1.10 -2.36
C ILE A 78 4.57 -0.84 -2.99
N HIS A 79 3.78 -0.01 -2.32
CA HIS A 79 2.56 0.58 -2.89
C HIS A 79 2.74 2.10 -3.02
N PRO A 80 2.36 2.72 -4.14
CA PRO A 80 2.31 4.17 -4.24
C PRO A 80 1.33 4.76 -3.21
N ILE A 81 1.72 5.84 -2.55
CA ILE A 81 0.87 6.53 -1.59
C ILE A 81 0.74 7.99 -2.01
N THR A 82 -0.49 8.46 -2.10
CA THR A 82 -0.82 9.85 -2.39
C THR A 82 -1.57 10.44 -1.21
N ILE A 83 -1.18 11.64 -0.75
CA ILE A 83 -1.88 12.36 0.30
C ILE A 83 -2.75 13.44 -0.32
N LEU A 84 -4.03 13.44 0.02
CA LEU A 84 -5.03 14.40 -0.42
C LEU A 84 -5.55 15.19 0.79
N PRO A 85 -5.99 16.46 0.60
CA PRO A 85 -6.62 17.22 1.66
C PRO A 85 -7.87 16.51 2.21
N GLY A 86 -8.04 16.54 3.53
CA GLY A 86 -9.24 16.03 4.18
C GLY A 86 -10.49 16.87 3.85
N SER A 87 -11.66 16.32 4.16
CA SER A 87 -12.95 17.00 3.92
C SER A 87 -13.00 18.36 4.60
N GLY A 88 -13.44 19.36 3.85
CA GLY A 88 -13.56 20.74 4.33
C GLY A 88 -12.26 21.56 4.31
N LYS A 89 -11.14 20.97 3.89
CA LYS A 89 -9.90 21.70 3.61
C LYS A 89 -9.91 22.25 2.17
N SER A 90 -9.03 23.24 1.92
CA SER A 90 -8.85 23.78 0.57
C SER A 90 -8.43 22.68 -0.41
N GLU A 91 -9.01 22.68 -1.61
CA GLU A 91 -8.58 21.83 -2.72
C GLU A 91 -7.19 22.25 -3.26
N ASP A 92 -6.66 23.37 -2.80
CA ASP A 92 -5.29 23.77 -3.13
C ASP A 92 -4.33 22.78 -2.49
N ILE A 93 -3.91 21.83 -3.31
CA ILE A 93 -2.91 20.84 -2.95
C ILE A 93 -1.56 21.54 -2.95
N GLY A 94 -1.15 22.06 -1.79
CA GLY A 94 0.18 22.66 -1.62
C GLY A 94 1.28 21.74 -2.12
N THR A 95 2.38 22.33 -2.58
CA THR A 95 3.55 21.62 -3.13
C THR A 95 4.54 21.16 -2.05
N ASP A 96 4.28 21.50 -0.80
CA ASP A 96 5.17 21.17 0.31
C ASP A 96 5.22 19.65 0.52
N VAL A 97 6.43 19.14 0.63
CA VAL A 97 6.70 17.72 0.84
C VAL A 97 7.54 17.49 2.09
N GLU A 98 7.38 16.34 2.69
CA GLU A 98 8.16 15.91 3.85
C GLU A 98 8.53 14.44 3.74
N SER A 99 9.62 14.07 4.41
CA SER A 99 10.09 12.69 4.49
C SER A 99 9.45 12.01 5.68
N VAL A 100 8.65 10.96 5.44
CA VAL A 100 7.81 10.31 6.45
C VAL A 100 7.85 8.79 6.34
N VAL A 101 7.62 8.13 7.45
CA VAL A 101 7.30 6.69 7.52
C VAL A 101 5.79 6.55 7.74
N VAL A 102 5.11 5.79 6.89
CA VAL A 102 3.68 5.54 7.03
C VAL A 102 3.46 4.21 7.74
N VAL A 103 2.66 4.23 8.79
CA VAL A 103 2.33 3.06 9.62
C VAL A 103 0.83 2.85 9.73
N GLY A 104 0.42 1.61 9.94
CA GLY A 104 -0.98 1.27 10.16
C GLY A 104 -1.43 1.48 11.61
N HIS A 105 -2.60 0.95 11.91
CA HIS A 105 -3.29 1.13 13.18
C HIS A 105 -3.08 -0.01 14.18
N CYS A 106 -2.46 -1.11 13.75
CA CYS A 106 -2.28 -2.26 14.62
C CYS A 106 -1.19 -2.04 15.67
N CYS A 107 -1.35 -2.65 16.85
CA CYS A 107 -0.31 -2.73 17.86
C CYS A 107 0.70 -3.82 17.48
N GLU A 108 1.40 -3.60 16.38
CA GLU A 108 2.31 -4.54 15.72
C GLU A 108 3.44 -3.77 15.03
N SER A 109 4.69 -4.11 15.32
CA SER A 109 5.86 -3.44 14.71
C SER A 109 5.95 -3.67 13.22
N GLY A 110 5.39 -4.79 12.73
CA GLY A 110 5.30 -5.12 11.29
C GLY A 110 4.17 -4.40 10.56
N ASP A 111 3.32 -3.60 11.22
CA ASP A 111 2.25 -2.83 10.54
C ASP A 111 2.81 -1.56 9.89
N LEU A 112 3.73 -1.79 8.95
CA LEU A 112 4.54 -0.80 8.26
C LEU A 112 4.08 -0.70 6.80
N MET A 113 3.57 0.46 6.40
CA MET A 113 3.08 0.70 5.04
C MET A 113 4.17 1.18 4.09
N THR A 114 5.28 1.69 4.65
CA THR A 114 6.46 2.09 3.89
C THR A 114 7.69 1.31 4.36
N PRO A 115 7.72 -0.02 4.14
CA PRO A 115 8.91 -0.81 4.40
C PRO A 115 9.98 -0.54 3.33
N LYS A 116 11.21 -0.88 3.64
CA LYS A 116 12.26 -0.97 2.65
C LYS A 116 11.95 -2.10 1.64
N PRO A 117 12.18 -1.91 0.34
CA PRO A 117 11.84 -2.90 -0.67
C PRO A 117 12.37 -4.30 -0.36
N GLY A 118 11.48 -5.28 -0.23
CA GLY A 118 11.84 -6.66 0.11
C GLY A 118 12.28 -6.91 1.55
N GLU A 119 12.28 -5.87 2.41
CA GLU A 119 12.65 -5.95 3.83
C GLU A 119 11.48 -5.44 4.69
N PRO A 120 10.47 -6.28 5.01
CA PRO A 120 9.22 -5.84 5.61
C PRO A 120 9.35 -5.21 7.00
N GLU A 121 10.41 -5.52 7.73
CA GLU A 121 10.65 -4.97 9.08
C GLU A 121 11.58 -3.74 9.08
N ALA A 122 12.11 -3.36 7.92
CA ALA A 122 13.03 -2.22 7.81
C ALA A 122 12.25 -0.95 7.42
N LEU A 123 12.45 0.11 8.19
CA LEU A 123 11.85 1.42 7.93
C LEU A 123 12.47 2.06 6.68
N GLU A 124 11.64 2.65 5.84
CA GLU A 124 12.08 3.53 4.76
C GLU A 124 11.19 4.76 4.71
N GLU A 125 11.82 5.92 4.76
CA GLU A 125 11.10 7.18 4.58
C GLU A 125 10.67 7.35 3.12
N ARG A 126 9.48 7.86 2.91
CA ARG A 126 8.96 8.30 1.62
C ARG A 126 8.77 9.79 1.62
N VAL A 127 9.15 10.42 0.52
CA VAL A 127 8.84 11.83 0.30
C VAL A 127 7.41 11.92 -0.19
N LEU A 128 6.53 12.41 0.67
CA LEU A 128 5.11 12.60 0.39
C LEU A 128 4.73 14.06 0.59
N ARG A 129 3.56 14.46 0.07
CA ARG A 129 2.98 15.75 0.41
C ARG A 129 2.85 15.85 1.93
N THR A 130 3.18 17.02 2.47
CA THR A 130 3.01 17.29 3.90
C THR A 130 1.57 17.02 4.32
N ALA A 131 1.43 16.09 5.26
CA ALA A 131 0.14 15.62 5.74
C ALA A 131 -0.22 16.25 7.09
N GLU A 132 -1.51 16.47 7.28
CA GLU A 132 -2.12 16.83 8.55
C GLU A 132 -3.10 15.76 9.00
N ILE A 133 -3.39 15.72 10.30
CA ILE A 133 -4.44 14.85 10.84
C ILE A 133 -5.76 15.16 10.14
N GLY A 134 -6.47 14.11 9.70
CA GLY A 134 -7.71 14.20 8.93
C GLY A 134 -7.51 14.28 7.41
N ASP A 135 -6.28 14.36 6.92
CA ASP A 135 -6.01 14.18 5.49
C ASP A 135 -6.25 12.74 5.07
N VAL A 136 -6.47 12.55 3.78
CA VAL A 136 -6.75 11.25 3.17
C VAL A 136 -5.47 10.71 2.54
N ALA A 137 -5.11 9.47 2.88
CA ALA A 137 -4.08 8.73 2.18
C ALA A 137 -4.73 7.73 1.23
N VAL A 138 -4.30 7.75 -0.02
CA VAL A 138 -4.69 6.78 -1.06
C VAL A 138 -3.49 5.90 -1.35
N MET A 139 -3.65 4.59 -1.10
CA MET A 139 -2.63 3.58 -1.37
C MET A 139 -3.03 2.80 -2.61
N ASP A 140 -2.38 3.09 -3.73
CA ASP A 140 -2.66 2.50 -5.03
C ASP A 140 -2.12 1.08 -5.17
N GLY A 141 -2.56 0.39 -6.22
CA GLY A 141 -2.11 -0.96 -6.51
C GLY A 141 -2.68 -2.01 -5.55
N SER A 142 -3.79 -1.71 -4.86
CA SER A 142 -4.39 -2.56 -3.83
C SER A 142 -5.49 -3.51 -4.35
N GLY A 143 -5.70 -3.60 -5.68
CA GLY A 143 -6.74 -4.44 -6.28
C GLY A 143 -6.43 -5.93 -6.30
N ALA A 144 -5.17 -6.34 -6.10
CA ALA A 144 -4.77 -7.74 -6.10
C ALA A 144 -4.05 -8.12 -4.80
N TYR A 145 -4.43 -9.27 -4.20
CA TYR A 145 -3.77 -9.84 -3.04
C TYR A 145 -3.69 -8.91 -1.81
N CYS A 146 -4.62 -7.98 -1.67
CA CYS A 146 -4.73 -7.09 -0.52
C CYS A 146 -5.92 -7.48 0.33
N ALA A 147 -7.15 -7.12 -0.02
CA ALA A 147 -8.34 -7.47 0.75
C ALA A 147 -8.52 -8.98 0.97
N GLY A 148 -8.12 -9.82 0.00
CA GLY A 148 -8.20 -11.28 0.10
C GLY A 148 -7.15 -11.92 1.02
N MET A 149 -6.03 -11.25 1.27
CA MET A 149 -4.92 -11.74 2.09
C MET A 149 -4.78 -10.98 3.42
N SER A 150 -5.64 -10.02 3.69
CA SER A 150 -5.59 -9.20 4.89
C SER A 150 -5.68 -10.03 6.18
N THR A 151 -5.03 -9.56 7.24
CA THR A 151 -5.08 -10.20 8.57
C THR A 151 -6.40 -9.83 9.28
N LYS A 152 -7.49 -10.40 8.77
CA LYS A 152 -8.84 -10.13 9.24
C LYS A 152 -8.97 -10.36 10.74
N ASN A 153 -9.64 -9.42 11.40
CA ASN A 153 -9.90 -9.46 12.84
C ASN A 153 -8.65 -9.40 13.74
N TYR A 154 -7.48 -9.09 13.18
CA TYR A 154 -6.28 -8.85 13.99
C TYR A 154 -6.46 -7.59 14.84
N ASN A 155 -6.04 -7.62 16.11
CA ASN A 155 -6.32 -6.59 17.13
C ASN A 155 -7.81 -6.23 17.25
N SER A 156 -8.73 -7.11 16.83
CA SER A 156 -10.19 -6.90 16.80
C SER A 156 -10.65 -5.80 15.83
N PHE A 157 -9.83 -5.39 14.88
CA PHE A 157 -10.27 -4.48 13.83
C PHE A 157 -11.25 -5.18 12.88
N PRO A 158 -12.40 -4.55 12.55
CA PRO A 158 -13.32 -5.06 11.56
C PRO A 158 -12.75 -4.96 10.15
N GLU A 159 -13.28 -5.74 9.22
CA GLU A 159 -12.92 -5.60 7.80
C GLU A 159 -13.33 -4.21 7.29
N ALA A 160 -12.50 -3.59 6.45
CA ALA A 160 -12.84 -2.34 5.79
C ALA A 160 -14.08 -2.52 4.88
N PRO A 161 -14.96 -1.52 4.76
CA PRO A 161 -16.00 -1.55 3.73
C PRO A 161 -15.36 -1.52 2.35
N GLU A 162 -16.01 -2.12 1.37
CA GLU A 162 -15.51 -2.17 0.00
C GLU A 162 -16.55 -1.64 -0.96
N VAL A 163 -16.13 -0.79 -1.87
CA VAL A 163 -16.97 -0.17 -2.88
C VAL A 163 -16.43 -0.47 -4.27
N LEU A 164 -17.33 -0.65 -5.21
CA LEU A 164 -17.04 -0.70 -6.64
C LEU A 164 -17.39 0.64 -7.26
N VAL A 165 -16.44 1.21 -7.99
CA VAL A 165 -16.67 2.40 -8.83
C VAL A 165 -16.73 1.93 -10.28
N THR A 166 -17.85 2.19 -10.96
CA THR A 166 -18.00 1.83 -12.38
C THR A 166 -17.29 2.84 -13.28
N ALA A 167 -17.16 2.53 -14.57
CA ALA A 167 -16.57 3.42 -15.55
C ALA A 167 -17.34 4.76 -15.67
N GLU A 168 -18.64 4.76 -15.37
CA GLU A 168 -19.50 5.95 -15.36
C GLU A 168 -19.40 6.75 -14.04
N GLY A 169 -18.57 6.29 -13.10
CA GLY A 169 -18.39 6.94 -11.79
C GLY A 169 -19.46 6.58 -10.73
N ASN A 170 -20.33 5.60 -10.99
CA ASN A 170 -21.30 5.15 -9.99
C ASN A 170 -20.60 4.32 -8.90
N VAL A 171 -21.00 4.55 -7.66
CA VAL A 171 -20.42 3.89 -6.48
C VAL A 171 -21.40 2.86 -5.93
N HIS A 172 -20.96 1.62 -5.79
CA HIS A 172 -21.75 0.52 -5.25
C HIS A 172 -21.04 -0.09 -4.04
N LEU A 173 -21.73 -0.15 -2.91
CA LEU A 173 -21.23 -0.84 -1.73
C LEU A 173 -21.30 -2.36 -1.97
N ILE A 174 -20.16 -3.04 -2.03
CA ILE A 174 -20.05 -4.49 -2.26
C ILE A 174 -19.74 -5.26 -0.98
N ARG A 175 -19.13 -4.62 0.02
CA ARG A 175 -18.95 -5.18 1.36
C ARG A 175 -19.21 -4.10 2.41
N LYS A 176 -20.05 -4.39 3.39
CA LYS A 176 -20.24 -3.55 4.57
C LYS A 176 -19.15 -3.84 5.60
N ARG A 177 -18.87 -2.82 6.41
CA ARG A 177 -18.04 -2.97 7.61
C ARG A 177 -18.76 -3.79 8.67
#